data_f74141b7edd7d3abe01ca8f0736aad3a
#
_entry.id   f74141b7edd7d3abe01ca8f0736aad3a
#
_cell.length_a   1.000
_cell.length_b   1.000
_cell.length_c   1.000
_cell.angle_alpha   90.00
_cell.angle_beta   90.00
_cell.angle_gamma   90.00
#
_symmetry.space_group_name_H-M   'P 1'
#
loop_
_entity.id
_entity.type
_entity.pdbx_description
1 polymer ?
#
loop_
_entity_poly.entity_id
_entity_poly.type
_entity_poly.pdbx_seq_one_letter_code
_entity_poly.pdbx_strand_id
1 'polypeptide(L)'
;MYFKYLRLTTGKALTCTKRNLLYSTNYGTFSTQCKKLERRWQGLKFQISNFHTTKKLNYPAPLILCFGSICCGHFVKKWWLNQTVEQQQKYIRWFKRRKYTIYGSLGFLSFIFFVYCLTHLEEDPVRKKPRLILVDQAQQIETSKIIFQVIVQNQKNVVPLHDPKYKIIATALKRLINSNKNLFKDTDWTITIIHRMFNNIAFPNVMILPDRNIIIIIDIFNFIKSNDQLMFILAHEMSHDMLLHTSETLSFGVIYYVATIVCSFLIWVFYESRTAATLCSTMYILFAAIFSWYKRQSETEADEVGLELAAKSCIDPREVLVFFEMMKKFEELTHQDKFQIPLFMDHPTLDKREKRTIQLMPTALELRKQAKCPKLPAKDPRDRLPYYMKDIEKHMLKDTKILDLI
;
A
#
# COMPACT_ATOMS: atom_id res chain seq x y z
N MET A 1 -20.45 10.86 7.21
CA MET A 1 -19.37 10.78 8.21
C MET A 1 -18.19 11.58 7.67
N TYR A 2 -17.62 12.49 8.44
CA TYR A 2 -16.52 13.35 7.98
C TYR A 2 -15.22 12.91 8.61
N PHE A 3 -14.21 12.63 7.76
CA PHE A 3 -12.84 12.37 8.22
C PHE A 3 -12.01 13.64 8.04
N LYS A 4 -11.14 13.95 9.00
CA LYS A 4 -10.21 15.07 8.94
C LYS A 4 -8.80 14.51 8.74
N TYR A 5 -8.06 15.09 7.80
CA TYR A 5 -6.68 14.74 7.54
C TYR A 5 -5.84 15.99 7.26
N LEU A 6 -4.53 15.85 7.39
CA LEU A 6 -3.56 16.89 7.12
C LEU A 6 -3.01 16.71 5.71
N ARG A 7 -3.11 17.73 4.87
CA ARG A 7 -2.56 17.75 3.53
C ARG A 7 -1.39 18.72 3.43
N LEU A 8 -0.27 18.28 2.85
CA LEU A 8 0.89 19.09 2.52
C LEU A 8 0.92 19.37 1.03
N THR A 9 0.97 20.65 0.66
CA THR A 9 1.05 21.08 -0.74
C THR A 9 2.41 21.68 -1.05
N THR A 10 2.98 21.31 -2.19
CA THR A 10 4.22 21.88 -2.69
C THR A 10 3.90 23.14 -3.49
N GLY A 11 4.21 24.30 -2.95
CA GLY A 11 4.14 25.58 -3.68
C GLY A 11 2.90 26.45 -3.46
N LYS A 12 1.85 26.00 -2.80
CA LYS A 12 0.67 26.84 -2.44
C LYS A 12 0.48 26.98 -0.94
N ALA A 13 -0.10 28.10 -0.53
CA ALA A 13 -0.45 28.35 0.86
C ALA A 13 -1.52 27.34 1.32
N LEU A 14 -1.32 26.74 2.48
CA LEU A 14 -2.35 25.93 3.14
C LEU A 14 -3.53 26.81 3.49
N THR A 15 -4.62 26.65 2.77
CA THR A 15 -5.88 27.34 3.04
C THR A 15 -6.84 26.38 3.72
N CYS A 16 -7.45 26.86 4.80
CA CYS A 16 -8.59 26.17 5.41
C CYS A 16 -9.82 26.51 4.56
N THR A 17 -10.12 25.70 3.54
CA THR A 17 -11.27 25.97 2.66
C THR A 17 -12.55 25.46 3.28
N LYS A 18 -13.45 26.43 3.58
CA LYS A 18 -14.87 26.15 3.79
C LYS A 18 -15.51 25.92 2.43
N ARG A 19 -15.95 24.74 2.07
CA ARG A 19 -17.02 24.57 1.12
C ARG A 19 -18.34 24.58 1.89
N ASN A 20 -19.22 25.51 1.49
CA ASN A 20 -20.52 25.76 2.10
C ASN A 20 -21.32 24.47 2.28
N LEU A 21 -21.69 24.18 3.49
CA LEU A 21 -22.74 23.24 3.84
C LEU A 21 -23.63 23.87 4.89
N LEU A 22 -24.83 24.16 4.47
CA LEU A 22 -25.96 24.44 5.32
C LEU A 22 -26.20 23.25 6.26
N TYR A 23 -25.84 23.39 7.52
CA TYR A 23 -26.55 22.96 8.71
C TYR A 23 -25.72 23.38 9.94
N SER A 24 -26.39 24.19 10.77
CA SER A 24 -25.84 24.85 11.93
C SER A 24 -25.48 23.86 13.04
N THR A 25 -24.42 24.08 13.70
CA THR A 25 -24.10 24.28 15.12
C THR A 25 -22.64 23.89 15.40
N ASN A 26 -21.91 24.83 16.02
CA ASN A 26 -20.53 24.74 16.51
C ASN A 26 -19.38 25.13 15.53
N TYR A 27 -19.58 26.17 14.73
CA TYR A 27 -18.52 26.74 13.87
C TYR A 27 -17.47 27.59 14.61
N GLY A 28 -17.77 28.09 15.82
CA GLY A 28 -16.88 28.99 16.55
C GLY A 28 -15.58 28.33 17.04
N THR A 29 -15.67 27.11 17.52
CA THR A 29 -14.52 26.37 18.08
C THR A 29 -13.55 25.89 17.04
N PHE A 30 -14.03 25.51 15.84
CA PHE A 30 -13.19 25.00 14.76
C PHE A 30 -12.36 26.09 14.07
N SER A 31 -12.98 27.26 13.82
CA SER A 31 -12.26 28.42 13.24
C SER A 31 -11.17 28.93 14.20
N THR A 32 -11.43 28.90 15.49
CA THR A 32 -10.49 29.33 16.54
C THR A 32 -9.33 28.34 16.68
N GLN A 33 -9.58 27.03 16.54
CA GLN A 33 -8.52 26.02 16.56
C GLN A 33 -7.63 26.08 15.31
N CYS A 34 -8.21 26.29 14.10
CA CYS A 34 -7.43 26.51 12.88
C CYS A 34 -6.54 27.76 12.99
N LYS A 35 -7.07 28.89 13.47
CA LYS A 35 -6.29 30.12 13.67
C LYS A 35 -5.22 29.99 14.77
N LYS A 36 -5.46 29.15 15.77
CA LYS A 36 -4.48 28.86 16.84
C LYS A 36 -3.36 27.94 16.35
N LEU A 37 -3.67 27.00 15.46
CA LEU A 37 -2.71 26.16 14.74
C LEU A 37 -1.85 26.99 13.78
N GLU A 38 -2.44 27.85 12.96
CA GLU A 38 -1.72 28.73 12.03
C GLU A 38 -0.73 29.64 12.76
N ARG A 39 -1.10 30.24 13.90
CA ARG A 39 -0.20 31.10 14.68
C ARG A 39 0.92 30.34 15.39
N ARG A 40 0.69 29.08 15.77
CA ARG A 40 1.69 28.25 16.48
C ARG A 40 2.73 27.64 15.53
N TRP A 41 2.47 27.66 14.21
CA TRP A 41 3.23 26.92 13.20
C TRP A 41 3.72 27.82 12.06
N GLN A 42 4.22 29.00 12.42
CA GLN A 42 4.77 29.95 11.45
C GLN A 42 5.79 29.28 10.55
N GLY A 43 5.49 29.23 9.24
CA GLY A 43 6.35 28.65 8.19
C GLY A 43 5.89 27.30 7.64
N LEU A 44 4.94 26.62 8.23
CA LEU A 44 4.29 25.43 7.68
C LEU A 44 2.86 25.78 7.24
N LYS A 45 2.56 25.56 5.97
CA LYS A 45 1.22 25.78 5.43
C LYS A 45 0.49 24.44 5.33
N PHE A 46 -0.57 24.26 6.11
CA PHE A 46 -1.36 23.04 6.16
C PHE A 46 -2.76 23.28 5.58
N GLN A 47 -3.23 22.38 4.75
CA GLN A 47 -4.62 22.34 4.30
C GLN A 47 -5.36 21.22 5.04
N ILE A 48 -6.45 21.60 5.71
CA ILE A 48 -7.35 20.65 6.33
C ILE A 48 -8.53 20.45 5.40
N SER A 49 -8.73 19.25 4.91
CA SER A 49 -9.89 18.90 4.09
C SER A 49 -10.78 17.88 4.79
N ASN A 50 -12.07 17.93 4.46
CA ASN A 50 -13.05 17.00 4.97
C ASN A 50 -13.46 16.05 3.86
N PHE A 51 -13.38 14.75 4.09
CA PHE A 51 -13.96 13.76 3.21
C PHE A 51 -15.45 13.58 3.53
N HIS A 52 -16.27 13.66 2.48
CA HIS A 52 -17.65 13.22 2.52
C HIS A 52 -17.71 11.73 2.17
N THR A 53 -18.22 10.93 3.07
CA THR A 53 -18.53 9.53 2.75
C THR A 53 -19.86 9.48 2.01
N THR A 54 -19.81 9.33 0.70
CA THR A 54 -21.00 9.04 -0.10
C THR A 54 -21.11 7.52 -0.29
N LYS A 55 -22.27 6.99 0.11
CA LYS A 55 -22.77 5.61 -0.09
C LYS A 55 -21.93 4.48 0.52
N LYS A 56 -22.61 3.60 1.25
CA LYS A 56 -22.10 2.28 1.64
C LYS A 56 -21.72 1.52 0.37
N LEU A 57 -20.43 1.41 0.07
CA LEU A 57 -19.96 0.46 -0.91
C LEU A 57 -19.98 -0.92 -0.24
N ASN A 58 -20.86 -1.79 -0.69
CA ASN A 58 -20.88 -3.18 -0.28
C ASN A 58 -19.61 -3.86 -0.82
N TYR A 59 -18.63 -4.07 0.06
CA TYR A 59 -17.40 -4.78 -0.24
C TYR A 59 -17.62 -6.29 -0.09
N PRO A 60 -18.23 -6.92 -1.07
CA PRO A 60 -17.83 -8.28 -1.45
C PRO A 60 -17.87 -8.53 -2.97
N ALA A 61 -17.92 -7.49 -3.81
CA ALA A 61 -18.08 -7.70 -5.25
C ALA A 61 -17.10 -8.71 -5.87
N PRO A 62 -15.77 -8.66 -5.61
CA PRO A 62 -14.86 -9.63 -6.19
C PRO A 62 -15.10 -11.06 -5.69
N LEU A 63 -15.37 -11.25 -4.40
CA LEU A 63 -15.67 -12.57 -3.82
C LEU A 63 -17.01 -13.11 -4.36
N ILE A 64 -18.03 -12.26 -4.47
CA ILE A 64 -19.33 -12.62 -5.06
C ILE A 64 -19.15 -13.03 -6.52
N LEU A 65 -18.36 -12.29 -7.30
CA LEU A 65 -18.09 -12.62 -8.70
C LEU A 65 -17.31 -13.92 -8.86
N CYS A 66 -16.31 -14.17 -8.03
CA CYS A 66 -15.58 -15.45 -8.03
C CYS A 66 -16.50 -16.61 -7.65
N PHE A 67 -17.31 -16.48 -6.58
CA PHE A 67 -18.29 -17.47 -6.20
C PHE A 67 -19.36 -17.67 -7.26
N GLY A 68 -19.86 -16.57 -7.83
CA GLY A 68 -20.79 -16.59 -8.95
C GLY A 68 -20.26 -17.34 -10.17
N SER A 69 -18.98 -17.16 -10.51
CA SER A 69 -18.34 -17.88 -11.62
C SER A 69 -18.30 -19.41 -11.39
N ILE A 70 -18.01 -19.83 -10.16
CA ILE A 70 -18.05 -21.24 -9.76
C ILE A 70 -19.46 -21.81 -9.91
N CYS A 71 -20.47 -21.09 -9.37
CA CYS A 71 -21.87 -21.52 -9.47
C CYS A 71 -22.34 -21.59 -10.92
N CYS A 72 -22.01 -20.59 -11.74
CA CYS A 72 -22.34 -20.59 -13.18
C CYS A 72 -21.67 -21.74 -13.92
N GLY A 73 -20.39 -22.02 -13.65
CA GLY A 73 -19.67 -23.15 -14.26
C GLY A 73 -20.31 -24.49 -13.88
N HIS A 74 -20.65 -24.68 -12.60
CA HIS A 74 -21.36 -25.88 -12.14
C HIS A 74 -22.74 -26.01 -12.77
N PHE A 75 -23.49 -24.91 -12.90
CA PHE A 75 -24.79 -24.89 -13.53
C PHE A 75 -24.71 -25.27 -15.02
N VAL A 76 -23.77 -24.70 -15.78
CA VAL A 76 -23.54 -25.02 -17.19
C VAL A 76 -23.19 -26.49 -17.36
N LYS A 77 -22.32 -27.04 -16.49
CA LYS A 77 -22.00 -28.45 -16.48
C LYS A 77 -23.22 -29.34 -16.23
N LYS A 78 -24.02 -29.03 -15.19
CA LYS A 78 -25.24 -29.78 -14.87
C LYS A 78 -26.25 -29.71 -16.01
N TRP A 79 -26.40 -28.54 -16.63
CA TRP A 79 -27.25 -28.37 -17.82
C TRP A 79 -26.75 -29.26 -18.97
N TRP A 80 -25.43 -29.32 -19.24
CA TRP A 80 -24.83 -30.16 -20.27
C TRP A 80 -25.09 -31.65 -20.03
N LEU A 81 -24.95 -32.12 -18.80
CA LEU A 81 -25.16 -33.50 -18.43
C LEU A 81 -26.65 -33.95 -18.53
N ASN A 82 -27.56 -33.01 -18.43
CA ASN A 82 -28.99 -33.25 -18.58
C ASN A 82 -29.48 -33.24 -20.04
N GLN A 83 -28.60 -32.92 -21.01
CA GLN A 83 -28.96 -32.97 -22.42
C GLN A 83 -28.95 -34.40 -22.94
N THR A 84 -29.85 -34.70 -23.89
CA THR A 84 -29.85 -35.99 -24.60
C THR A 84 -28.57 -36.12 -25.45
N VAL A 85 -28.15 -37.36 -25.71
CA VAL A 85 -26.95 -37.64 -26.56
C VAL A 85 -27.05 -36.92 -27.91
N GLU A 86 -28.25 -36.90 -28.50
CA GLU A 86 -28.51 -36.22 -29.76
C GLU A 86 -28.28 -34.71 -29.68
N GLN A 87 -28.74 -34.07 -28.62
CA GLN A 87 -28.56 -32.66 -28.35
C GLN A 87 -27.06 -32.34 -28.13
N GLN A 88 -26.36 -33.14 -27.32
CA GLN A 88 -24.91 -32.99 -27.10
C GLN A 88 -24.14 -33.09 -28.43
N GLN A 89 -24.47 -34.08 -29.27
CA GLN A 89 -23.83 -34.22 -30.58
C GLN A 89 -24.13 -33.07 -31.51
N LYS A 90 -25.34 -32.47 -31.45
CA LYS A 90 -25.68 -31.25 -32.19
C LYS A 90 -24.81 -30.08 -31.80
N TYR A 91 -24.61 -29.82 -30.50
CA TYR A 91 -23.72 -28.77 -30.00
C TYR A 91 -22.26 -29.00 -30.39
N ILE A 92 -21.77 -30.24 -30.25
CA ILE A 92 -20.40 -30.61 -30.64
C ILE A 92 -20.18 -30.40 -32.14
N ARG A 93 -21.14 -30.80 -32.99
CA ARG A 93 -21.05 -30.57 -34.44
C ARG A 93 -21.07 -29.09 -34.80
N TRP A 94 -21.89 -28.30 -34.11
CA TRP A 94 -21.94 -26.84 -34.28
C TRP A 94 -20.59 -26.20 -33.89
N PHE A 95 -20.01 -26.59 -32.78
CA PHE A 95 -18.70 -26.12 -32.31
C PHE A 95 -17.60 -26.49 -33.28
N LYS A 96 -17.55 -27.79 -33.71
CA LYS A 96 -16.56 -28.28 -34.70
C LYS A 96 -16.62 -27.53 -36.02
N ARG A 97 -17.83 -27.18 -36.48
CA ARG A 97 -18.02 -26.40 -37.72
C ARG A 97 -17.49 -24.98 -37.62
N ARG A 98 -17.58 -24.38 -36.42
CA ARG A 98 -17.24 -22.98 -36.15
C ARG A 98 -15.94 -22.80 -35.38
N LYS A 99 -15.17 -23.85 -35.18
CA LYS A 99 -13.94 -23.82 -34.36
C LYS A 99 -12.96 -22.71 -34.78
N TYR A 100 -12.76 -22.52 -36.05
CA TYR A 100 -11.82 -21.49 -36.57
C TYR A 100 -12.36 -20.06 -36.30
N THR A 101 -13.67 -19.87 -36.47
CA THR A 101 -14.30 -18.57 -36.11
C THR A 101 -14.18 -18.31 -34.62
N ILE A 102 -14.44 -19.30 -33.76
CA ILE A 102 -14.36 -19.18 -32.31
C ILE A 102 -12.93 -18.90 -31.85
N TYR A 103 -11.96 -19.70 -32.34
CA TYR A 103 -10.54 -19.48 -32.01
C TYR A 103 -10.01 -18.17 -32.60
N GLY A 104 -10.43 -17.78 -33.80
CA GLY A 104 -10.10 -16.49 -34.40
C GLY A 104 -10.65 -15.32 -33.59
N SER A 105 -11.91 -15.41 -33.14
CA SER A 105 -12.52 -14.38 -32.28
C SER A 105 -11.82 -14.27 -30.94
N LEU A 106 -11.50 -15.40 -30.29
CA LEU A 106 -10.74 -15.40 -29.03
C LEU A 106 -9.34 -14.83 -29.23
N GLY A 107 -8.63 -15.22 -30.29
CA GLY A 107 -7.32 -14.67 -30.64
C GLY A 107 -7.37 -13.16 -30.89
N PHE A 108 -8.40 -12.69 -31.62
CA PHE A 108 -8.60 -11.27 -31.89
C PHE A 108 -8.90 -10.48 -30.61
N LEU A 109 -9.76 -10.99 -29.72
CA LEU A 109 -10.01 -10.35 -28.43
C LEU A 109 -8.76 -10.33 -27.55
N SER A 110 -7.99 -11.42 -27.51
CA SER A 110 -6.71 -11.48 -26.80
C SER A 110 -5.71 -10.48 -27.37
N PHE A 111 -5.67 -10.31 -28.70
CA PHE A 111 -4.83 -9.31 -29.35
C PHE A 111 -5.24 -7.89 -29.00
N ILE A 112 -6.56 -7.58 -29.01
CA ILE A 112 -7.07 -6.26 -28.59
C ILE A 112 -6.67 -6.00 -27.13
N PHE A 113 -6.85 -6.99 -26.24
CA PHE A 113 -6.45 -6.84 -24.84
C PHE A 113 -4.94 -6.62 -24.69
N PHE A 114 -4.13 -7.34 -25.45
CA PHE A 114 -2.67 -7.14 -25.46
C PHE A 114 -2.29 -5.73 -25.92
N VAL A 115 -2.88 -5.24 -27.01
CA VAL A 115 -2.66 -3.87 -27.48
C VAL A 115 -3.13 -2.87 -26.43
N TYR A 116 -4.28 -3.10 -25.79
CA TYR A 116 -4.76 -2.29 -24.68
C TYR A 116 -3.75 -2.21 -23.53
N CYS A 117 -3.17 -3.33 -23.11
CA CYS A 117 -2.12 -3.33 -22.10
C CYS A 117 -0.87 -2.53 -22.54
N LEU A 118 -0.46 -2.65 -23.80
CA LEU A 118 0.70 -1.90 -24.31
C LEU A 118 0.45 -0.38 -24.32
N THR A 119 -0.78 0.06 -24.59
CA THR A 119 -1.14 1.49 -24.57
C THR A 119 -1.30 2.06 -23.16
N HIS A 120 -1.30 1.20 -22.14
CA HIS A 120 -1.41 1.57 -20.72
C HIS A 120 -0.10 1.33 -19.96
N LEU A 121 1.03 1.32 -20.67
CA LEU A 121 2.36 1.33 -20.06
C LEU A 121 2.77 2.78 -19.82
N GLU A 122 3.02 3.12 -18.56
CA GLU A 122 3.52 4.42 -18.12
C GLU A 122 4.93 4.27 -17.55
N GLU A 123 5.82 5.23 -17.83
CA GLU A 123 7.15 5.23 -17.24
C GLU A 123 7.15 5.85 -15.84
N ASP A 124 7.73 5.15 -14.86
CA ASP A 124 7.93 5.74 -13.55
C ASP A 124 8.92 6.93 -13.62
N PRO A 125 8.71 8.01 -12.84
CA PRO A 125 9.51 9.22 -12.94
C PRO A 125 10.96 9.06 -12.44
N VAL A 126 11.28 7.99 -11.69
CA VAL A 126 12.57 7.80 -11.03
C VAL A 126 13.49 6.91 -11.85
N ARG A 127 13.05 5.71 -12.19
CA ARG A 127 13.83 4.67 -12.87
C ARG A 127 13.52 4.56 -14.37
N LYS A 128 12.49 5.28 -14.84
CA LYS A 128 12.03 5.22 -16.23
C LYS A 128 11.66 3.81 -16.70
N LYS A 129 11.23 2.98 -15.77
CA LYS A 129 10.72 1.64 -16.07
C LYS A 129 9.26 1.70 -16.50
N PRO A 130 8.86 0.93 -17.54
CA PRO A 130 7.46 0.83 -17.91
C PRO A 130 6.66 0.08 -16.82
N ARG A 131 5.54 0.65 -16.41
CA ARG A 131 4.59 0.12 -15.43
C ARG A 131 3.22 0.00 -16.07
N LEU A 132 2.55 -1.11 -15.83
CA LEU A 132 1.19 -1.32 -16.36
C LEU A 132 0.15 -0.62 -15.49
N ILE A 133 -0.46 0.44 -16.01
CA ILE A 133 -1.44 1.27 -15.30
C ILE A 133 -2.80 1.18 -15.99
N LEU A 134 -3.62 0.20 -15.61
CA LEU A 134 -4.97 -0.03 -16.15
C LEU A 134 -6.06 0.75 -15.41
N VAL A 135 -5.72 1.30 -14.24
CA VAL A 135 -6.65 2.01 -13.36
C VAL A 135 -6.36 3.50 -13.46
N ASP A 136 -7.30 4.28 -13.97
CA ASP A 136 -7.13 5.72 -14.10
C ASP A 136 -7.06 6.44 -12.75
N GLN A 137 -6.63 7.71 -12.76
CA GLN A 137 -6.45 8.50 -11.53
C GLN A 137 -7.76 8.66 -10.73
N ALA A 138 -8.91 8.76 -11.40
CA ALA A 138 -10.21 8.89 -10.73
C ALA A 138 -10.58 7.61 -9.98
N GLN A 139 -10.35 6.46 -10.61
CA GLN A 139 -10.54 5.13 -10.01
C GLN A 139 -9.56 4.90 -8.86
N GLN A 140 -8.31 5.33 -8.98
CA GLN A 140 -7.31 5.25 -7.91
C GLN A 140 -7.76 6.06 -6.69
N ILE A 141 -8.23 7.30 -6.88
CA ILE A 141 -8.75 8.16 -5.80
C ILE A 141 -9.98 7.51 -5.14
N GLU A 142 -10.90 6.93 -5.91
CA GLU A 142 -12.08 6.27 -5.36
C GLU A 142 -11.68 5.02 -4.56
N THR A 143 -10.75 4.23 -5.08
CA THR A 143 -10.19 3.06 -4.37
C THR A 143 -9.53 3.49 -3.07
N SER A 144 -8.74 4.58 -3.08
CA SER A 144 -8.13 5.15 -1.86
C SER A 144 -9.18 5.51 -0.82
N LYS A 145 -10.28 6.16 -1.20
CA LYS A 145 -11.36 6.50 -0.27
C LYS A 145 -11.96 5.25 0.39
N ILE A 146 -12.15 4.20 -0.39
CA ILE A 146 -12.71 2.95 0.09
C ILE A 146 -11.75 2.29 1.08
N ILE A 147 -10.47 2.13 0.70
CA ILE A 147 -9.44 1.55 1.56
C ILE A 147 -9.30 2.37 2.84
N PHE A 148 -9.27 3.70 2.72
CA PHE A 148 -9.22 4.59 3.86
C PHE A 148 -10.39 4.39 4.84
N GLN A 149 -11.62 4.27 4.33
CA GLN A 149 -12.80 4.01 5.17
C GLN A 149 -12.70 2.68 5.90
N VAL A 150 -12.23 1.63 5.22
CA VAL A 150 -12.05 0.31 5.80
C VAL A 150 -10.98 0.33 6.90
N ILE A 151 -9.84 0.98 6.67
CA ILE A 151 -8.72 1.04 7.61
C ILE A 151 -9.08 1.90 8.82
N VAL A 152 -9.63 3.08 8.59
CA VAL A 152 -9.92 4.04 9.67
C VAL A 152 -11.15 3.63 10.50
N GLN A 153 -12.11 2.91 9.92
CA GLN A 153 -13.34 2.40 10.51
C GLN A 153 -14.23 3.50 11.11
N ASN A 154 -13.71 4.35 11.97
CA ASN A 154 -14.44 5.46 12.57
C ASN A 154 -13.51 6.64 12.90
N GLN A 155 -14.11 7.83 13.14
CA GLN A 155 -13.34 9.05 13.45
C GLN A 155 -12.57 8.98 14.78
N LYS A 156 -13.02 8.17 15.74
CA LYS A 156 -12.36 8.03 17.04
C LYS A 156 -10.99 7.35 16.90
N ASN A 157 -10.81 6.59 15.82
CA ASN A 157 -9.54 5.95 15.51
C ASN A 157 -8.49 6.92 14.94
N VAL A 158 -8.88 8.13 14.54
CA VAL A 158 -7.94 9.14 14.01
C VAL A 158 -7.42 10.01 15.14
N VAL A 159 -6.09 10.10 15.21
CA VAL A 159 -5.42 10.97 16.20
C VAL A 159 -5.75 12.44 15.90
N PRO A 160 -6.05 13.25 16.92
CA PRO A 160 -6.36 14.66 16.71
C PRO A 160 -5.23 15.45 16.06
N LEU A 161 -5.55 16.36 15.13
CA LEU A 161 -4.55 17.12 14.36
C LEU A 161 -3.62 18.02 15.20
N HIS A 162 -3.98 18.31 16.45
CA HIS A 162 -3.12 19.07 17.35
C HIS A 162 -2.04 18.22 18.04
N ASP A 163 -2.05 16.91 17.87
CA ASP A 163 -1.00 16.03 18.38
C ASP A 163 0.36 16.43 17.80
N PRO A 164 1.40 16.56 18.64
CA PRO A 164 2.74 16.96 18.19
C PRO A 164 3.37 16.03 17.16
N LYS A 165 2.93 14.79 17.08
CA LYS A 165 3.42 13.81 16.08
C LYS A 165 3.16 14.28 14.64
N TYR A 166 2.03 14.94 14.38
CA TYR A 166 1.79 15.53 13.04
C TYR A 166 2.87 16.54 12.65
N LYS A 167 3.36 17.34 13.61
CA LYS A 167 4.43 18.30 13.36
C LYS A 167 5.73 17.59 13.01
N ILE A 168 6.08 16.54 13.73
CA ILE A 168 7.29 15.77 13.52
C ILE A 168 7.29 15.20 12.11
N ILE A 169 6.19 14.50 11.73
CA ILE A 169 6.05 13.89 10.41
C ILE A 169 6.05 14.96 9.30
N ALA A 170 5.29 16.03 9.47
CA ALA A 170 5.22 17.10 8.49
C ALA A 170 6.59 17.79 8.28
N THR A 171 7.39 17.93 9.33
CA THR A 171 8.74 18.47 9.23
C THR A 171 9.67 17.54 8.48
N ALA A 172 9.63 16.24 8.77
CA ALA A 172 10.40 15.21 8.08
C ALA A 172 10.01 15.15 6.59
N LEU A 173 8.72 15.09 6.28
CA LEU A 173 8.20 15.04 4.92
C LEU A 173 8.58 16.30 4.11
N LYS A 174 8.48 17.50 4.72
CA LYS A 174 8.90 18.74 4.08
C LYS A 174 10.40 18.74 3.76
N ARG A 175 11.22 18.18 4.64
CA ARG A 175 12.67 18.06 4.40
C ARG A 175 12.95 17.13 3.21
N LEU A 176 12.28 15.97 3.13
CA LEU A 176 12.37 15.03 2.00
C LEU A 176 11.97 15.69 0.68
N ILE A 177 10.82 16.38 0.64
CA ILE A 177 10.33 17.09 -0.54
C ILE A 177 11.31 18.18 -0.98
N ASN A 178 11.79 19.00 -0.03
CA ASN A 178 12.71 20.11 -0.35
C ASN A 178 14.05 19.63 -0.88
N SER A 179 14.56 18.50 -0.41
CA SER A 179 15.83 17.93 -0.86
C SER A 179 15.71 17.22 -2.22
N ASN A 180 14.49 16.87 -2.63
CA ASN A 180 14.20 16.12 -3.86
C ASN A 180 13.17 16.84 -4.75
N LYS A 181 13.27 18.18 -4.84
CA LYS A 181 12.27 19.04 -5.52
C LYS A 181 11.95 18.64 -6.96
N ASN A 182 12.94 18.10 -7.67
CA ASN A 182 12.74 17.70 -9.07
C ASN A 182 11.75 16.55 -9.23
N LEU A 183 11.63 15.69 -8.22
CA LEU A 183 10.71 14.53 -8.22
C LEU A 183 9.34 14.88 -7.63
N PHE A 184 9.28 15.84 -6.70
CA PHE A 184 8.06 16.17 -5.96
C PHE A 184 7.45 17.51 -6.36
N LYS A 185 7.74 17.99 -7.57
CA LYS A 185 7.16 19.22 -8.10
C LYS A 185 5.64 19.03 -8.26
N ASP A 186 4.89 19.99 -7.73
CA ASP A 186 3.41 20.02 -7.81
C ASP A 186 2.69 18.78 -7.23
N THR A 187 3.31 18.10 -6.28
CA THR A 187 2.71 16.96 -5.58
C THR A 187 2.13 17.38 -4.23
N ASP A 188 0.92 16.92 -3.96
CA ASP A 188 0.25 17.13 -2.68
C ASP A 188 0.25 15.85 -1.86
N TRP A 189 0.64 15.94 -0.61
CA TRP A 189 0.71 14.81 0.32
C TRP A 189 -0.23 15.01 1.47
N THR A 190 -0.89 13.94 1.88
CA THR A 190 -1.81 13.93 3.01
C THR A 190 -1.26 13.00 4.10
N ILE A 191 -1.42 13.38 5.36
CA ILE A 191 -1.00 12.57 6.49
C ILE A 191 -2.21 12.29 7.37
N THR A 192 -2.40 11.02 7.71
CA THR A 192 -3.41 10.57 8.66
C THR A 192 -2.76 9.65 9.69
N ILE A 193 -2.80 10.03 10.97
CA ILE A 193 -2.34 9.16 12.06
C ILE A 193 -3.56 8.47 12.65
N ILE A 194 -3.50 7.15 12.80
CA ILE A 194 -4.55 6.33 13.41
C ILE A 194 -4.02 5.59 14.63
N HIS A 195 -4.92 5.28 15.57
CA HIS A 195 -4.53 4.52 16.76
C HIS A 195 -4.29 3.05 16.44
N ARG A 196 -5.17 2.41 15.67
CA ARG A 196 -5.11 0.96 15.40
C ARG A 196 -5.71 0.63 14.04
N MET A 197 -5.23 -0.46 13.45
CA MET A 197 -5.78 -1.07 12.24
C MET A 197 -6.53 -2.35 12.63
N PHE A 198 -7.70 -2.62 12.02
CA PHE A 198 -8.51 -3.83 12.21
C PHE A 198 -8.50 -4.41 13.64
N ASN A 199 -9.59 -4.23 14.38
CA ASN A 199 -9.89 -4.93 15.65
C ASN A 199 -8.72 -5.10 16.64
N ASN A 200 -8.07 -3.99 16.98
CA ASN A 200 -7.10 -3.90 18.07
C ASN A 200 -5.72 -4.57 17.90
N ILE A 201 -5.33 -4.98 16.72
CA ILE A 201 -3.95 -5.40 16.51
C ILE A 201 -3.06 -4.13 16.48
N ALA A 202 -2.29 -3.93 17.54
CA ALA A 202 -1.25 -2.91 17.63
C ALA A 202 -0.04 -3.40 16.82
N PHE A 203 0.03 -3.03 15.54
CA PHE A 203 1.16 -3.34 14.68
C PHE A 203 1.74 -2.03 14.15
N PRO A 204 3.02 -1.73 14.45
CA PRO A 204 3.65 -0.52 13.94
C PRO A 204 3.74 -0.61 12.42
N ASN A 205 3.02 0.26 11.71
CA ASN A 205 3.02 0.28 10.26
C ASN A 205 2.84 1.69 9.73
N VAL A 206 3.38 1.93 8.55
CA VAL A 206 3.14 3.09 7.70
C VAL A 206 2.77 2.58 6.32
N MET A 207 1.85 3.22 5.66
CA MET A 207 1.43 2.86 4.31
C MET A 207 0.99 4.07 3.51
N ILE A 208 1.18 4.02 2.21
CA ILE A 208 0.69 5.04 1.30
C ILE A 208 -0.51 4.53 0.50
N LEU A 209 -1.53 5.38 0.36
CA LEU A 209 -2.65 5.13 -0.53
C LEU A 209 -2.42 5.76 -1.91
N PRO A 210 -3.13 5.28 -2.96
CA PRO A 210 -2.98 5.80 -4.32
C PRO A 210 -3.24 7.31 -4.49
N ASP A 211 -3.95 7.95 -3.54
CA ASP A 211 -4.19 9.40 -3.52
C ASP A 211 -3.12 10.18 -2.73
N ARG A 212 -1.96 9.58 -2.48
CA ARG A 212 -0.85 10.12 -1.69
C ARG A 212 -1.21 10.44 -0.24
N ASN A 213 -2.15 9.71 0.33
CA ASN A 213 -2.42 9.77 1.74
C ASN A 213 -1.53 8.75 2.49
N ILE A 214 -0.60 9.25 3.31
CA ILE A 214 0.26 8.43 4.16
C ILE A 214 -0.51 8.16 5.45
N ILE A 215 -0.86 6.90 5.67
CA ILE A 215 -1.50 6.44 6.91
C ILE A 215 -0.42 5.90 7.82
N ILE A 216 -0.40 6.39 9.06
CA ILE A 216 0.59 6.04 10.06
C ILE A 216 -0.12 5.48 11.28
N ILE A 217 0.22 4.25 11.68
CA ILE A 217 -0.24 3.69 12.95
C ILE A 217 0.63 4.27 14.06
N ILE A 218 0.00 4.85 15.08
CA ILE A 218 0.67 5.63 16.13
C ILE A 218 1.77 4.83 16.84
N ASP A 219 1.63 3.51 16.93
CA ASP A 219 2.57 2.63 17.61
C ASP A 219 3.95 2.60 16.96
N ILE A 220 4.09 3.03 15.69
CA ILE A 220 5.39 3.18 15.02
C ILE A 220 6.32 4.11 15.80
N PHE A 221 5.80 5.10 16.52
CA PHE A 221 6.60 6.01 17.34
C PHE A 221 7.26 5.35 18.55
N ASN A 222 6.79 4.20 18.97
CA ASN A 222 7.45 3.39 20.01
C ASN A 222 8.71 2.71 19.46
N PHE A 223 8.73 2.47 18.14
CA PHE A 223 9.84 1.85 17.41
C PHE A 223 10.88 2.85 16.94
N ILE A 224 10.44 3.98 16.35
CA ILE A 224 11.34 4.99 15.80
C ILE A 224 12.12 5.65 16.93
N LYS A 225 13.45 5.59 16.89
CA LYS A 225 14.37 6.15 17.88
C LYS A 225 15.11 7.40 17.38
N SER A 226 15.01 7.71 16.08
CA SER A 226 15.60 8.91 15.50
C SER A 226 14.73 9.49 14.38
N ASN A 227 14.91 10.79 14.11
CA ASN A 227 14.27 11.43 12.96
C ASN A 227 14.77 10.85 11.63
N ASP A 228 15.97 10.31 11.58
CA ASP A 228 16.56 9.76 10.37
C ASP A 228 15.88 8.43 10.01
N GLN A 229 15.51 7.59 11.01
CA GLN A 229 14.68 6.40 10.81
C GLN A 229 13.29 6.78 10.29
N LEU A 230 12.64 7.79 10.89
CA LEU A 230 11.35 8.28 10.41
C LEU A 230 11.44 8.77 8.95
N MET A 231 12.49 9.54 8.63
CA MET A 231 12.68 10.04 7.27
C MET A 231 12.93 8.92 6.26
N PHE A 232 13.63 7.86 6.64
CA PHE A 232 13.80 6.69 5.76
C PHE A 232 12.47 6.00 5.50
N ILE A 233 11.66 5.75 6.55
CA ILE A 233 10.34 5.11 6.41
C ILE A 233 9.43 5.95 5.49
N LEU A 234 9.37 7.27 5.71
CA LEU A 234 8.59 8.16 4.85
C LEU A 234 9.11 8.18 3.41
N ALA A 235 10.43 8.17 3.21
CA ALA A 235 11.04 8.11 1.89
C ALA A 235 10.74 6.79 1.18
N HIS A 236 10.71 5.67 1.90
CA HIS A 236 10.29 4.36 1.41
C HIS A 236 8.84 4.40 0.91
N GLU A 237 7.90 4.90 1.72
CA GLU A 237 6.50 5.05 1.32
C GLU A 237 6.33 5.99 0.12
N MET A 238 7.05 7.12 0.12
CA MET A 238 7.03 8.05 -1.01
C MET A 238 7.59 7.41 -2.29
N SER A 239 8.55 6.50 -2.16
CA SER A 239 9.12 5.76 -3.30
C SER A 239 8.10 4.83 -3.95
N HIS A 240 7.19 4.23 -3.18
CA HIS A 240 6.09 3.43 -3.75
C HIS A 240 5.21 4.27 -4.68
N ASP A 241 4.89 5.52 -4.34
CA ASP A 241 4.13 6.42 -5.22
C ASP A 241 4.95 6.82 -6.45
N MET A 242 6.22 7.21 -6.25
CA MET A 242 7.09 7.65 -7.34
C MET A 242 7.41 6.54 -8.33
N LEU A 243 7.48 5.29 -7.89
CA LEU A 243 7.70 4.11 -8.71
C LEU A 243 6.39 3.52 -9.26
N LEU A 244 5.24 4.18 -9.01
CA LEU A 244 3.90 3.75 -9.42
C LEU A 244 3.50 2.36 -8.90
N HIS A 245 4.14 1.86 -7.85
CA HIS A 245 3.90 0.52 -7.32
C HIS A 245 2.44 0.30 -6.89
N THR A 246 1.83 1.31 -6.27
CA THR A 246 0.44 1.23 -5.80
C THR A 246 -0.53 1.15 -6.97
N SER A 247 -0.32 1.96 -8.01
CA SER A 247 -1.15 1.99 -9.23
C SER A 247 -0.98 0.71 -10.04
N GLU A 248 0.25 0.21 -10.17
CA GLU A 248 0.55 -1.05 -10.84
C GLU A 248 -0.04 -2.25 -10.07
N THR A 249 0.03 -2.25 -8.73
CA THR A 249 -0.60 -3.28 -7.87
C THR A 249 -2.10 -3.34 -8.07
N LEU A 250 -2.78 -2.19 -8.18
CA LEU A 250 -4.22 -2.14 -8.51
C LEU A 250 -4.50 -2.73 -9.88
N SER A 251 -3.67 -2.43 -10.87
CA SER A 251 -3.81 -2.93 -12.24
C SER A 251 -3.62 -4.45 -12.32
N PHE A 252 -2.61 -4.97 -11.63
CA PHE A 252 -2.44 -6.43 -11.49
C PHE A 252 -3.61 -7.07 -10.74
N GLY A 253 -4.17 -6.38 -9.74
CA GLY A 253 -5.38 -6.82 -9.05
C GLY A 253 -6.56 -7.02 -10.01
N VAL A 254 -6.79 -6.11 -10.94
CA VAL A 254 -7.84 -6.24 -11.98
C VAL A 254 -7.59 -7.47 -12.85
N ILE A 255 -6.37 -7.65 -13.37
CA ILE A 255 -6.00 -8.82 -14.20
C ILE A 255 -6.21 -10.11 -13.40
N TYR A 256 -5.74 -10.13 -12.15
CA TYR A 256 -5.89 -11.27 -11.25
C TYR A 256 -7.36 -11.67 -11.08
N TYR A 257 -8.25 -10.72 -10.80
CA TYR A 257 -9.68 -11.00 -10.62
C TYR A 257 -10.33 -11.51 -11.91
N VAL A 258 -10.05 -10.89 -13.06
CA VAL A 258 -10.58 -11.34 -14.35
C VAL A 258 -10.10 -12.76 -14.67
N ALA A 259 -8.81 -13.02 -14.54
CA ALA A 259 -8.24 -14.36 -14.75
C ALA A 259 -8.86 -15.40 -13.81
N THR A 260 -9.01 -15.05 -12.53
CA THR A 260 -9.63 -15.93 -11.52
C THR A 260 -11.07 -16.29 -11.88
N ILE A 261 -11.89 -15.29 -12.28
CA ILE A 261 -13.29 -15.51 -12.66
C ILE A 261 -13.38 -16.43 -13.88
N VAL A 262 -12.62 -16.14 -14.93
CA VAL A 262 -12.65 -16.92 -16.17
C VAL A 262 -12.13 -18.33 -15.95
N CYS A 263 -10.98 -18.48 -15.30
CA CYS A 263 -10.40 -19.81 -15.06
C CYS A 263 -11.30 -20.66 -14.12
N SER A 264 -11.82 -20.07 -13.05
CA SER A 264 -12.72 -20.79 -12.14
C SER A 264 -13.99 -21.27 -12.87
N PHE A 265 -14.61 -20.40 -13.68
CA PHE A 265 -15.74 -20.77 -14.50
C PHE A 265 -15.43 -21.98 -15.41
N LEU A 266 -14.33 -21.90 -16.18
CA LEU A 266 -13.92 -22.97 -17.11
C LEU A 266 -13.61 -24.27 -16.37
N ILE A 267 -12.89 -24.22 -15.26
CA ILE A 267 -12.56 -25.37 -14.44
C ILE A 267 -13.85 -26.09 -13.98
N TRP A 268 -14.83 -25.34 -13.50
CA TRP A 268 -16.11 -25.93 -13.02
C TRP A 268 -17.02 -26.42 -14.14
N VAL A 269 -16.86 -25.92 -15.36
CA VAL A 269 -17.56 -26.46 -16.53
C VAL A 269 -16.99 -27.82 -16.93
N PHE A 270 -15.67 -27.98 -16.94
CA PHE A 270 -15.04 -29.16 -17.55
C PHE A 270 -14.70 -30.29 -16.58
N TYR A 271 -14.46 -30.00 -15.30
CA TYR A 271 -14.02 -30.99 -14.32
C TYR A 271 -15.10 -31.36 -13.31
N GLU A 272 -15.04 -32.55 -12.75
CA GLU A 272 -15.92 -32.94 -11.63
C GLU A 272 -15.64 -32.09 -10.39
N SER A 273 -16.61 -32.00 -9.47
CA SER A 273 -16.58 -31.03 -8.36
C SER A 273 -15.32 -31.17 -7.49
N ARG A 274 -14.86 -32.40 -7.20
CA ARG A 274 -13.66 -32.64 -6.39
C ARG A 274 -12.40 -32.14 -7.12
N THR A 275 -12.21 -32.57 -8.36
CA THR A 275 -11.08 -32.13 -9.21
C THR A 275 -11.12 -30.64 -9.46
N ALA A 276 -12.31 -30.07 -9.73
CA ALA A 276 -12.48 -28.63 -9.92
C ALA A 276 -12.07 -27.82 -8.68
N ALA A 277 -12.47 -28.25 -7.48
CA ALA A 277 -12.07 -27.60 -6.24
C ALA A 277 -10.54 -27.65 -6.05
N THR A 278 -9.91 -28.80 -6.29
CA THR A 278 -8.44 -28.95 -6.19
C THR A 278 -7.73 -28.04 -7.18
N LEU A 279 -8.16 -28.03 -8.46
CA LEU A 279 -7.54 -27.19 -9.50
C LEU A 279 -7.70 -25.70 -9.19
N CYS A 280 -8.88 -25.25 -8.73
CA CYS A 280 -9.10 -23.87 -8.31
C CYS A 280 -8.20 -23.51 -7.13
N SER A 281 -8.11 -24.36 -6.11
CA SER A 281 -7.22 -24.10 -4.96
C SER A 281 -5.76 -23.99 -5.37
N THR A 282 -5.27 -24.88 -6.23
CA THR A 282 -3.91 -24.83 -6.76
C THR A 282 -3.67 -23.55 -7.57
N MET A 283 -4.63 -23.15 -8.40
CA MET A 283 -4.56 -21.89 -9.16
C MET A 283 -4.48 -20.66 -8.25
N TYR A 284 -5.31 -20.60 -7.21
CA TYR A 284 -5.27 -19.49 -6.24
C TYR A 284 -3.92 -19.41 -5.53
N ILE A 285 -3.38 -20.56 -5.11
CA ILE A 285 -2.06 -20.63 -4.47
C ILE A 285 -0.97 -20.11 -5.43
N LEU A 286 -0.99 -20.56 -6.68
CA LEU A 286 -0.01 -20.12 -7.69
C LEU A 286 -0.11 -18.60 -7.95
N PHE A 287 -1.32 -18.09 -8.11
CA PHE A 287 -1.52 -16.65 -8.32
C PHE A 287 -1.09 -15.82 -7.12
N ALA A 288 -1.39 -16.26 -5.89
CA ALA A 288 -0.93 -15.61 -4.69
C ALA A 288 0.60 -15.59 -4.61
N ALA A 289 1.26 -16.68 -4.96
CA ALA A 289 2.72 -16.77 -5.00
C ALA A 289 3.35 -15.80 -6.00
N ILE A 290 2.79 -15.70 -7.22
CA ILE A 290 3.22 -14.75 -8.26
C ILE A 290 3.05 -13.31 -7.76
N PHE A 291 1.90 -12.99 -7.15
CA PHE A 291 1.62 -11.66 -6.64
C PHE A 291 2.55 -11.26 -5.49
N SER A 292 2.81 -12.18 -4.55
CA SER A 292 3.78 -11.95 -3.47
C SER A 292 5.22 -11.81 -3.99
N TRP A 293 5.58 -12.55 -5.05
CA TRP A 293 6.89 -12.36 -5.70
C TRP A 293 7.01 -10.94 -6.28
N TYR A 294 5.99 -10.47 -7.00
CA TYR A 294 5.96 -9.11 -7.53
C TYR A 294 6.08 -8.07 -6.42
N LYS A 295 5.30 -8.18 -5.35
CA LYS A 295 5.37 -7.28 -4.19
C LYS A 295 6.77 -7.21 -3.60
N ARG A 296 7.46 -8.35 -3.44
CA ARG A 296 8.85 -8.37 -2.94
C ARG A 296 9.83 -7.61 -3.83
N GLN A 297 9.62 -7.62 -5.15
CA GLN A 297 10.44 -6.81 -6.06
C GLN A 297 10.16 -5.31 -5.85
N SER A 298 8.90 -4.94 -5.73
CA SER A 298 8.47 -3.55 -5.46
C SER A 298 9.05 -3.03 -4.14
N GLU A 299 9.07 -3.85 -3.09
CA GLU A 299 9.69 -3.50 -1.81
C GLU A 299 11.20 -3.26 -1.93
N THR A 300 11.89 -4.12 -2.68
CA THR A 300 13.34 -3.95 -2.92
C THR A 300 13.63 -2.65 -3.66
N GLU A 301 12.85 -2.30 -4.68
CA GLU A 301 12.97 -1.04 -5.39
C GLU A 301 12.64 0.16 -4.50
N ALA A 302 11.62 0.05 -3.64
CA ALA A 302 11.24 1.12 -2.70
C ALA A 302 12.32 1.35 -1.63
N ASP A 303 12.98 0.30 -1.14
CA ASP A 303 14.11 0.42 -0.22
C ASP A 303 15.29 1.17 -0.88
N GLU A 304 15.63 0.81 -2.11
CA GLU A 304 16.73 1.44 -2.85
C GLU A 304 16.47 2.92 -3.11
N VAL A 305 15.30 3.25 -3.67
CA VAL A 305 14.94 4.64 -3.96
C VAL A 305 14.69 5.43 -2.67
N GLY A 306 14.06 4.81 -1.67
CA GLY A 306 13.85 5.41 -0.36
C GLY A 306 15.17 5.80 0.32
N LEU A 307 16.18 4.93 0.26
CA LEU A 307 17.52 5.21 0.77
C LEU A 307 18.18 6.37 0.01
N GLU A 308 18.05 6.43 -1.33
CA GLU A 308 18.58 7.52 -2.14
C GLU A 308 17.93 8.86 -1.79
N LEU A 309 16.60 8.92 -1.69
CA LEU A 309 15.83 10.12 -1.33
C LEU A 309 16.19 10.61 0.08
N ALA A 310 16.28 9.69 1.02
CA ALA A 310 16.63 9.98 2.40
C ALA A 310 18.10 10.44 2.52
N ALA A 311 19.02 9.81 1.82
CA ALA A 311 20.43 10.22 1.78
C ALA A 311 20.62 11.64 1.24
N LYS A 312 19.96 12.00 0.13
CA LYS A 312 19.93 13.38 -0.41
C LYS A 312 19.32 14.37 0.59
N SER A 313 18.48 13.90 1.50
CA SER A 313 17.90 14.69 2.59
C SER A 313 18.76 14.73 3.85
N CYS A 314 20.02 14.30 3.74
CA CYS A 314 21.04 14.36 4.79
C CYS A 314 20.72 13.52 6.04
N ILE A 315 20.04 12.40 5.93
CA ILE A 315 19.95 11.44 7.05
C ILE A 315 21.31 10.75 7.26
N ASP A 316 21.50 10.16 8.43
CA ASP A 316 22.56 9.15 8.63
C ASP A 316 22.07 7.79 8.13
N PRO A 317 22.59 7.27 6.98
CA PRO A 317 22.07 6.03 6.40
C PRO A 317 22.35 4.80 7.27
N ARG A 318 23.25 4.88 8.25
CA ARG A 318 23.50 3.81 9.24
C ARG A 318 22.30 3.58 10.16
N GLU A 319 21.45 4.60 10.37
CA GLU A 319 20.21 4.51 11.13
C GLU A 319 19.19 3.56 10.48
N VAL A 320 19.28 3.34 9.18
CA VAL A 320 18.43 2.35 8.47
C VAL A 320 18.75 0.93 8.90
N LEU A 321 20.03 0.62 9.12
CA LEU A 321 20.45 -0.69 9.65
C LEU A 321 19.97 -0.90 11.08
N VAL A 322 20.04 0.16 11.91
CA VAL A 322 19.49 0.14 13.27
C VAL A 322 17.98 -0.17 13.24
N PHE A 323 17.25 0.49 12.34
CA PHE A 323 15.82 0.25 12.17
C PHE A 323 15.50 -1.20 11.79
N PHE A 324 16.21 -1.79 10.81
CA PHE A 324 16.01 -3.20 10.43
C PHE A 324 16.31 -4.17 11.56
N GLU A 325 17.38 -3.96 12.31
CA GLU A 325 17.70 -4.80 13.47
C GLU A 325 16.60 -4.72 14.55
N MET A 326 16.07 -3.54 14.81
CA MET A 326 14.96 -3.36 15.73
C MET A 326 13.69 -4.06 15.24
N MET A 327 13.40 -4.01 13.92
CA MET A 327 12.27 -4.72 13.34
C MET A 327 12.45 -6.26 13.42
N LYS A 328 13.65 -6.80 13.21
CA LYS A 328 13.94 -8.23 13.41
C LYS A 328 13.62 -8.66 14.85
N LYS A 329 14.06 -7.86 15.82
CA LYS A 329 13.76 -8.14 17.23
C LYS A 329 12.28 -8.13 17.52
N PHE A 330 11.54 -7.23 16.91
CA PHE A 330 10.08 -7.20 17.03
C PHE A 330 9.41 -8.43 16.41
N GLU A 331 9.81 -8.84 15.21
CA GLU A 331 9.31 -10.07 14.57
C GLU A 331 9.58 -11.30 15.44
N GLU A 332 10.78 -11.41 16.02
CA GLU A 332 11.14 -12.47 16.95
C GLU A 332 10.21 -12.52 18.18
N LEU A 333 10.00 -11.36 18.84
CA LEU A 333 9.18 -11.26 20.04
C LEU A 333 7.69 -11.52 19.79
N THR A 334 7.20 -11.18 18.59
CA THR A 334 5.79 -11.40 18.20
C THR A 334 5.56 -12.78 17.60
N HIS A 335 6.59 -13.60 17.48
CA HIS A 335 6.56 -14.92 16.82
C HIS A 335 6.04 -14.87 15.38
N GLN A 336 6.10 -13.73 14.72
CA GLN A 336 5.67 -13.58 13.34
C GLN A 336 6.56 -14.38 12.39
N ASP A 337 7.82 -14.58 12.72
CA ASP A 337 8.77 -15.42 12.01
C ASP A 337 8.29 -16.87 11.84
N LYS A 338 7.56 -17.42 12.82
CA LYS A 338 7.09 -18.82 12.84
C LYS A 338 5.94 -19.11 11.89
N PHE A 339 5.15 -18.10 11.53
CA PHE A 339 3.97 -18.22 10.65
C PHE A 339 4.23 -17.73 9.22
N GLN A 340 5.46 -17.30 8.92
CA GLN A 340 5.82 -16.79 7.60
C GLN A 340 6.12 -17.94 6.64
N ILE A 341 5.21 -18.16 5.69
CA ILE A 341 5.49 -19.01 4.54
C ILE A 341 6.19 -18.14 3.50
N PRO A 342 7.49 -18.37 3.17
CA PRO A 342 8.27 -17.47 2.29
C PRO A 342 7.61 -17.21 0.92
N LEU A 343 6.80 -18.15 0.46
CA LEU A 343 6.08 -18.06 -0.81
C LEU A 343 4.98 -16.96 -0.81
N PHE A 344 4.40 -16.68 0.35
CA PHE A 344 3.27 -15.76 0.51
C PHE A 344 3.62 -14.47 1.27
N MET A 345 4.89 -14.24 1.56
CA MET A 345 5.33 -13.00 2.17
C MET A 345 5.25 -11.84 1.17
N ASP A 346 4.64 -10.76 1.58
CA ASP A 346 4.54 -9.54 0.77
C ASP A 346 5.84 -8.74 0.78
N HIS A 347 6.66 -8.86 1.84
CA HIS A 347 7.97 -8.20 1.96
C HIS A 347 9.12 -9.20 1.88
N PRO A 348 10.30 -8.82 1.36
CA PRO A 348 11.52 -9.61 1.52
C PRO A 348 11.86 -9.74 3.02
N THR A 349 12.57 -10.80 3.39
CA THR A 349 13.06 -10.94 4.76
C THR A 349 13.93 -9.74 5.15
N LEU A 350 13.84 -9.30 6.40
CA LEU A 350 14.62 -8.18 6.91
C LEU A 350 16.12 -8.36 6.70
N ASP A 351 16.63 -9.61 6.76
CA ASP A 351 18.03 -9.91 6.44
C ASP A 351 18.41 -9.58 4.98
N LYS A 352 17.52 -9.83 4.02
CA LYS A 352 17.76 -9.48 2.62
C LYS A 352 17.73 -7.97 2.42
N ARG A 353 16.79 -7.27 3.07
CA ARG A 353 16.68 -5.81 3.03
C ARG A 353 17.91 -5.17 3.63
N GLU A 354 18.37 -5.63 4.80
CA GLU A 354 19.58 -5.16 5.45
C GLU A 354 20.82 -5.38 4.59
N LYS A 355 21.05 -6.62 4.09
CA LYS A 355 22.18 -6.93 3.20
C LYS A 355 22.20 -6.02 1.97
N ARG A 356 21.03 -5.77 1.37
CA ARG A 356 20.92 -4.86 0.22
C ARG A 356 21.27 -3.43 0.61
N THR A 357 20.79 -2.94 1.75
CA THR A 357 21.12 -1.62 2.29
C THR A 357 22.61 -1.46 2.54
N ILE A 358 23.30 -2.48 3.07
CA ILE A 358 24.76 -2.48 3.25
C ILE A 358 25.46 -2.33 1.90
N GLN A 359 25.03 -3.04 0.87
CA GLN A 359 25.58 -2.93 -0.48
C GLN A 359 25.41 -1.53 -1.08
N LEU A 360 24.30 -0.85 -0.76
CA LEU A 360 23.98 0.49 -1.24
C LEU A 360 24.60 1.61 -0.40
N MET A 361 25.19 1.29 0.75
CA MET A 361 25.76 2.28 1.68
C MET A 361 26.79 3.21 1.01
N PRO A 362 27.74 2.73 0.18
CA PRO A 362 28.67 3.62 -0.51
C PRO A 362 27.96 4.64 -1.40
N THR A 363 26.92 4.20 -2.13
CA THR A 363 26.10 5.07 -2.99
C THR A 363 25.36 6.12 -2.16
N ALA A 364 24.75 5.71 -1.04
CA ALA A 364 24.07 6.64 -0.14
C ALA A 364 25.00 7.70 0.44
N LEU A 365 26.22 7.32 0.80
CA LEU A 365 27.24 8.26 1.29
C LEU A 365 27.69 9.24 0.20
N GLU A 366 27.85 8.78 -1.03
CA GLU A 366 28.20 9.65 -2.16
C GLU A 366 27.07 10.65 -2.48
N LEU A 367 25.81 10.21 -2.47
CA LEU A 367 24.64 11.09 -2.64
C LEU A 367 24.59 12.17 -1.54
N ARG A 368 24.90 11.82 -0.30
CA ARG A 368 25.03 12.81 0.78
C ARG A 368 26.10 13.84 0.50
N LYS A 369 27.26 13.42 -0.01
CA LYS A 369 28.36 14.32 -0.37
C LYS A 369 27.96 15.27 -1.49
N GLN A 370 27.30 14.74 -2.54
CA GLN A 370 26.77 15.55 -3.66
C GLN A 370 25.74 16.57 -3.19
N ALA A 371 24.86 16.18 -2.23
CA ALA A 371 23.89 17.07 -1.60
C ALA A 371 24.52 18.06 -0.58
N LYS A 372 25.84 18.04 -0.42
CA LYS A 372 26.57 18.90 0.54
C LYS A 372 26.07 18.76 1.98
N CYS A 373 25.75 17.56 2.38
CA CYS A 373 25.28 17.27 3.73
C CYS A 373 26.37 17.44 4.79
N PRO A 374 26.00 17.73 6.04
CA PRO A 374 26.96 17.77 7.15
C PRO A 374 27.69 16.42 7.31
N LYS A 375 28.88 16.44 7.89
CA LYS A 375 29.61 15.20 8.24
C LYS A 375 28.75 14.32 9.15
N LEU A 376 28.87 13.02 8.97
CA LEU A 376 28.20 12.06 9.86
C LEU A 376 28.71 12.21 11.30
N PRO A 377 27.85 11.94 12.30
CA PRO A 377 28.27 11.84 13.70
C PRO A 377 29.42 10.84 13.85
N ALA A 378 30.42 11.18 14.67
CA ALA A 378 31.56 10.29 14.94
C ALA A 378 31.11 9.00 15.62
N LYS A 379 30.09 9.07 16.49
CA LYS A 379 29.51 7.89 17.15
C LYS A 379 28.58 7.16 16.18
N ASP A 380 28.81 5.86 16.02
CA ASP A 380 27.95 5.03 15.17
C ASP A 380 26.59 4.80 15.86
N PRO A 381 25.46 5.03 15.17
CA PRO A 381 24.13 4.79 15.75
C PRO A 381 23.91 3.33 16.17
N ARG A 382 24.60 2.36 15.54
CA ARG A 382 24.53 0.94 15.88
C ARG A 382 25.02 0.63 17.29
N ASP A 383 25.88 1.47 17.88
CA ASP A 383 26.34 1.33 19.27
C ASP A 383 25.18 1.42 20.28
N ARG A 384 24.03 1.98 19.88
CA ARG A 384 22.83 2.09 20.71
C ARG A 384 21.89 0.87 20.64
N LEU A 385 22.12 -0.05 19.70
CA LEU A 385 21.28 -1.24 19.51
C LEU A 385 20.99 -2.02 20.80
N PRO A 386 21.97 -2.33 21.67
CA PRO A 386 21.71 -3.09 22.90
C PRO A 386 20.70 -2.39 23.82
N TYR A 387 20.72 -1.07 23.84
CA TYR A 387 19.76 -0.28 24.61
C TYR A 387 18.36 -0.32 23.98
N TYR A 388 18.27 -0.15 22.66
CA TYR A 388 16.99 -0.15 21.94
C TYR A 388 16.31 -1.53 21.99
N MET A 389 17.07 -2.63 21.92
CA MET A 389 16.57 -3.98 22.04
C MET A 389 15.87 -4.22 23.39
N LYS A 390 16.51 -3.81 24.48
CA LYS A 390 15.92 -3.89 25.82
C LYS A 390 14.67 -3.04 25.97
N ASP A 391 14.63 -1.87 25.33
CA ASP A 391 13.48 -0.99 25.36
C ASP A 391 12.26 -1.60 24.64
N ILE A 392 12.48 -2.22 23.47
CA ILE A 392 11.45 -2.97 22.73
C ILE A 392 10.91 -4.12 23.58
N GLU A 393 11.76 -4.95 24.16
CA GLU A 393 11.36 -6.05 25.03
C GLU A 393 10.49 -5.57 26.21
N LYS A 394 10.87 -4.45 26.83
CA LYS A 394 10.12 -3.88 27.95
C LYS A 394 8.73 -3.37 27.53
N HIS A 395 8.62 -2.77 26.35
CA HIS A 395 7.33 -2.29 25.82
C HIS A 395 6.41 -3.47 25.45
N MET A 396 6.94 -4.49 24.79
CA MET A 396 6.17 -5.67 24.39
C MET A 396 5.67 -6.46 25.61
N LEU A 397 6.46 -6.62 26.66
CA LEU A 397 6.05 -7.29 27.90
C LEU A 397 4.94 -6.55 28.66
N LYS A 398 4.82 -5.23 28.49
CA LYS A 398 3.70 -4.47 29.05
C LYS A 398 2.41 -4.69 28.27
N ASP A 399 2.49 -4.77 26.95
CA ASP A 399 1.32 -4.96 26.09
C ASP A 399 0.77 -6.39 26.17
N THR A 400 1.63 -7.42 26.32
CA THR A 400 1.21 -8.81 26.57
C THR A 400 0.51 -8.98 27.92
N LYS A 401 0.94 -8.31 28.97
CA LYS A 401 0.24 -8.32 30.28
C LYS A 401 -1.15 -7.67 30.23
N ILE A 402 -1.39 -6.79 29.28
CA ILE A 402 -2.73 -6.18 29.06
C ILE A 402 -3.62 -7.16 28.26
N LEU A 403 -3.05 -7.94 27.35
CA LEU A 403 -3.79 -8.96 26.59
C LEU A 403 -4.19 -10.17 27.43
N ASP A 404 -3.40 -10.54 28.44
CA ASP A 404 -3.72 -11.61 29.39
C ASP A 404 -4.76 -11.20 30.45
N LEU A 405 -5.14 -9.91 30.50
CA LEU A 405 -6.13 -9.34 31.41
C LEU A 405 -7.48 -9.01 30.73
N ILE A 406 -7.61 -9.27 29.42
CA ILE A 406 -8.83 -9.09 28.60
C ILE A 406 -9.35 -10.44 28.13
#